data_a46c615c9c8f57beb61fdefe5618cef3
#
_entry.id   a46c615c9c8f57beb61fdefe5618cef3
#
_cell.length_a   1.000
_cell.length_b   1.000
_cell.length_c   1.000
_cell.angle_alpha   90.00
_cell.angle_beta   90.00
_cell.angle_gamma   90.00
#
_symmetry.space_group_name_H-M   'P 1'
#
loop_
_entity.id
_entity.type
_entity.pdbx_description
1 polymer ?
#
loop_
_entity_poly.entity_id
_entity_poly.type
_entity_poly.pdbx_seq_one_letter_code
_entity_poly.pdbx_strand_id
1 'polypeptide(L)' 'MAITIILNGDPRQVREGSVADLVASLGLDVKKVAVERNREIVPRSTLADVALAEGDALEIVHFVGGGC' A
#
# COMPACT_ATOMS: atom_id res chain seq x y z
N MET A 1 16.19 1.82 5.36
CA MET A 1 16.15 3.25 5.02
C MET A 1 14.73 3.71 4.81
N ALA A 2 14.46 4.97 5.07
CA ALA A 2 13.15 5.53 4.82
C ALA A 2 13.08 6.08 3.41
N ILE A 3 11.92 5.97 2.80
CA ILE A 3 11.63 6.56 1.50
C ILE A 3 10.38 7.43 1.65
N THR A 4 10.21 8.34 0.71
CA THR A 4 9.01 9.18 0.67
C THR A 4 8.10 8.70 -0.45
N ILE A 5 6.86 8.45 -0.10
CA ILE A 5 5.82 8.08 -1.06
C ILE A 5 4.68 9.09 -0.96
N ILE A 6 3.79 9.04 -1.95
CA ILE A 6 2.54 9.78 -1.88
C ILE A 6 1.47 8.75 -1.56
N LEU A 7 0.88 8.85 -0.39
CA LEU A 7 -0.14 7.90 0.06
C LEU A 7 -1.49 8.60 0.12
N ASN A 8 -2.40 8.17 -0.72
CA ASN A 8 -3.73 8.78 -0.83
C ASN A 8 -3.65 10.31 -0.98
N GLY A 9 -2.71 10.75 -1.79
CA GLY A 9 -2.53 12.16 -2.09
C GLY A 9 -1.61 12.93 -1.15
N ASP A 10 -1.15 12.31 -0.07
CA ASP A 10 -0.31 13.00 0.93
C ASP A 10 1.09 12.43 0.95
N PRO A 11 2.13 13.28 1.00
CA PRO A 11 3.50 12.79 1.17
C PRO A 11 3.66 12.10 2.51
N ARG A 12 4.39 10.99 2.51
CA ARG A 12 4.59 10.24 3.74
C ARG A 12 5.93 9.51 3.69
N GLN A 13 6.68 9.57 4.78
CA GLN A 13 7.89 8.77 4.90
C GLN A 13 7.53 7.39 5.44
N VAL A 14 8.07 6.37 4.79
CA VAL A 14 7.84 4.99 5.19
C VAL A 14 9.15 4.23 5.09
N ARG A 15 9.19 3.06 5.72
CA ARG A 15 10.34 2.18 5.58
C ARG A 15 10.32 1.52 4.21
N GLU A 16 11.52 1.26 3.70
CA GLU A 16 11.65 0.39 2.53
C GLU A 16 11.04 -0.97 2.84
N GLY A 17 10.41 -1.55 1.85
CA GLY A 17 9.80 -2.86 2.01
C GLY A 17 8.79 -3.10 0.90
N SER A 18 7.93 -4.06 1.10
CA SER A 18 6.89 -4.37 0.14
C SER A 18 5.63 -3.55 0.39
N VAL A 19 4.73 -3.56 -0.58
CA VAL A 19 3.41 -2.96 -0.41
C VAL A 19 2.67 -3.63 0.74
N ALA A 20 2.83 -4.95 0.89
CA ALA A 20 2.21 -5.66 2.02
C ALA A 20 2.75 -5.14 3.36
N ASP A 21 4.05 -4.86 3.43
CA ASP A 21 4.64 -4.29 4.64
C ASP A 21 4.03 -2.94 4.96
N LEU A 22 3.80 -2.12 3.95
CA LEU A 22 3.16 -0.82 4.15
C LEU A 22 1.75 -0.99 4.69
N VAL A 23 0.97 -1.87 4.09
CA VAL A 23 -0.41 -2.12 4.53
C VAL A 23 -0.42 -2.56 5.99
N ALA A 24 0.46 -3.48 6.36
CA ALA A 24 0.56 -3.95 7.73
C ALA A 24 0.94 -2.82 8.68
N SER A 25 1.85 -1.94 8.28
CA SER A 25 2.30 -0.84 9.12
C SER A 25 1.18 0.18 9.38
N LEU A 26 0.20 0.24 8.50
CA LEU A 26 -0.96 1.10 8.67
C LEU A 26 -2.04 0.47 9.56
N GLY A 27 -1.82 -0.75 10.00
CA GLY A 27 -2.80 -1.46 10.81
C GLY A 27 -3.95 -2.04 9.99
N LEU A 28 -3.77 -2.16 8.70
CA LEU A 28 -4.82 -2.67 7.82
C LEU A 28 -4.59 -4.13 7.48
N ASP A 29 -5.67 -4.80 7.13
CA ASP A 29 -5.64 -6.20 6.73
C ASP A 29 -5.45 -6.28 5.21
N VAL A 30 -4.39 -6.95 4.77
CA VAL A 30 -4.12 -7.09 3.33
C VAL A 30 -5.28 -7.76 2.58
N LYS A 31 -6.10 -8.52 3.28
CA LYS A 31 -7.25 -9.18 2.66
C LYS A 31 -8.43 -8.25 2.46
N LYS A 32 -8.37 -7.06 3.02
CA LYS A 32 -9.49 -6.11 3.02
C LYS A 32 -9.13 -4.78 2.41
N VAL A 33 -8.09 -4.75 1.60
CA VAL A 33 -7.67 -3.52 0.94
C VAL A 33 -7.58 -3.72 -0.56
N ALA A 34 -7.75 -2.64 -1.28
CA ALA A 34 -7.39 -2.55 -2.69
C ALA A 34 -6.29 -1.51 -2.81
N VAL A 35 -5.25 -1.83 -3.54
CA VAL A 35 -4.07 -0.97 -3.66
C VAL A 35 -3.82 -0.66 -5.13
N GLU A 36 -3.61 0.63 -5.41
CA GLU A 36 -3.07 1.07 -6.69
C GLU A 36 -1.69 1.65 -6.46
N ARG A 37 -0.78 1.37 -7.35
CA ARG A 37 0.56 1.93 -7.34
C ARG A 37 0.81 2.57 -8.68
N ASN A 38 1.04 3.88 -8.68
CA ASN A 38 1.26 4.65 -9.90
C ASN A 38 0.14 4.41 -10.91
N ARG A 39 -1.09 4.40 -10.41
CA ARG A 39 -2.33 4.24 -11.20
C ARG A 39 -2.55 2.84 -11.76
N GLU A 40 -1.79 1.87 -11.27
CA GLU A 40 -2.01 0.48 -11.65
C GLU A 40 -2.43 -0.32 -10.45
N ILE A 41 -3.43 -1.16 -10.63
CA ILE A 41 -3.89 -2.03 -9.54
C ILE A 41 -2.81 -3.05 -9.24
N VAL A 42 -2.51 -3.20 -7.96
CA VAL A 42 -1.59 -4.24 -7.48
C VAL A 42 -2.44 -5.42 -7.02
N PRO A 43 -2.39 -6.55 -7.73
CA PRO A 43 -3.18 -7.71 -7.31
C PRO A 43 -2.81 -8.13 -5.89
N ARG A 44 -3.81 -8.55 -5.14
CA ARG A 44 -3.61 -8.94 -3.75
C ARG A 44 -2.55 -10.02 -3.62
N SER A 45 -2.50 -10.94 -4.56
CA SER A 45 -1.54 -12.04 -4.52
C SER A 45 -0.10 -11.58 -4.67
N THR A 46 0.14 -10.35 -5.13
CA THR A 46 1.48 -9.84 -5.36
C THR A 46 1.89 -8.74 -4.39
N LEU A 47 1.05 -8.41 -3.43
CA LEU A 47 1.36 -7.31 -2.51
C LEU A 47 2.69 -7.48 -1.78
N ALA A 48 3.03 -8.72 -1.43
CA ALA A 48 4.27 -9.01 -0.74
C ALA A 48 5.49 -9.00 -1.66
N ASP A 49 5.26 -9.04 -2.96
CA ASP A 49 6.33 -9.12 -3.96
C ASP A 49 6.66 -7.78 -4.59
N VAL A 50 5.82 -6.79 -4.42
CA VAL A 50 6.02 -5.48 -5.02
C VAL A 50 6.75 -4.59 -4.04
N ALA A 51 7.95 -4.16 -4.41
CA ALA A 51 8.77 -3.30 -3.55
C ALA A 51 8.37 -1.84 -3.74
N LEU A 52 8.34 -1.12 -2.63
CA LEU A 52 8.12 0.32 -2.64
C LEU A 52 9.37 1.03 -3.15
N ALA A 53 9.18 2.12 -3.85
CA ALA A 53 10.27 2.94 -4.35
C ALA A 53 10.00 4.41 -4.03
N GLU A 54 11.08 5.17 -3.92
CA GLU A 54 11.00 6.60 -3.68
C GLU A 54 10.09 7.26 -4.71
N GLY A 55 9.14 8.06 -4.26
CA GLY A 55 8.25 8.79 -5.15
C GLY A 55 7.04 8.02 -5.64
N ASP A 56 6.89 6.76 -5.24
CA ASP A 56 5.70 5.99 -5.62
C ASP A 56 4.44 6.69 -5.13
N ALA A 57 3.43 6.70 -5.98
CA ALA A 57 2.10 7.18 -5.61
C ALA A 57 1.20 5.97 -5.38
N LEU A 58 0.74 5.84 -4.15
CA LEU A 58 -0.10 4.71 -3.76
C LEU A 58 -1.46 5.19 -3.30
N GLU A 59 -2.48 4.46 -3.70
CA GLU A 59 -3.83 4.65 -3.18
C GLU A 59 -4.29 3.35 -2.55
N ILE A 60 -4.71 3.44 -1.30
CA ILE A 60 -5.17 2.27 -0.55
C ILE A 60 -6.59 2.54 -0.11
N VAL A 61 -7.50 1.65 -0.50
CA VAL A 61 -8.88 1.70 -0.07
C VAL A 61 -9.14 0.51 0.83
N HIS A 62 -9.69 0.77 2.00
CA HIS A 62 -9.98 -0.26 2.99
C HIS A 62 -11.47 -0.59 2.95
N PHE A 63 -11.79 -1.84 2.80
CA PHE A 63 -13.17 -2.29 2.80
C PHE A 63 -13.63 -2.51 4.22
N VAL A 64 -14.67 -1.80 4.62
CA VAL A 64 -15.17 -1.84 5.98
C VAL A 64 -16.43 -2.69 6.01
N GLY A 65 -16.53 -3.52 7.02
CA GLY A 65 -17.74 -4.27 7.27
C GLY A 65 -18.05 -5.31 6.22
N GLY A 66 -17.13 -5.60 5.42
CA GLY A 66 -17.34 -6.44 4.30
C GLY A 66 -17.69 -7.83 4.63
N GLY A 67 -18.16 -8.06 5.69
CA GLY A 67 -18.32 -9.36 6.13
C GLY A 67 -19.11 -10.20 5.26
N CYS A 68 -19.57 -10.04 4.45
CA CYS A 68 -20.32 -11.08 3.88
C CYS A 68 -19.83 -11.62 2.71
#